data_63ae799ac85993207ee4004834be6bcc
#
_entry.id   63ae799ac85993207ee4004834be6bcc
#
_cell.length_a   1.000
_cell.length_b   1.000
_cell.length_c   1.000
_cell.angle_alpha   90.00
_cell.angle_beta   90.00
_cell.angle_gamma   90.00
#
_symmetry.space_group_name_H-M   'P 1'
#
loop_
_entity.id
_entity.type
_entity.pdbx_description
1 polymer ?
#
loop_
_entity_poly.entity_id
_entity_poly.type
_entity_poly.pdbx_seq_one_letter_code
_entity_poly.pdbx_strand_id
1 'polypeptide(L)'
;MAIEFSPHAQNTPDAIIRLLDRAHIEPSITRVAFGYDPLGAQALHGFLPAPWAEHAEVFARRVESAAKAGFRFGTVSADARVIHAAGGAEAQELGFAIAAALAYLRALDDIGLAPETARELVSFRLAADADEFVTIAKFRALRRLWARIEAASGLTPAPIHIHAETAWRMATRRDPWNNLLRTTLAAFGAAIGGADAITVLPFTQALGTPDEFARRLARDTQLVLQEESHVHIVDDPASGAGGIEALTEGLCERAWSVFQQIEAEGGLAAALEKGSFQGRVAETAARRAQNIARARDKITGANEFPDIGEAPVSVLAPLDASSFDVAPADGALRTPPLRARRLAEPFEGLRDRSDEALAAGGARPRVFLANLGSVAAFTTRANFAKNFFEAGGIEAIFGEENAALAEAFRASGAKLACLCSSDAIYAEKAEQAAHELAEAGARVYLAGRPGEAEARLRAAGVAEFIFAGNDMFDVLQRAFEAAT
;
A
#
# COMPACT_ATOMS: atom_id res chain seq x y z
N MET A 1 25.29 1.70 6.25
CA MET A 1 24.10 1.92 7.11
C MET A 1 23.33 3.07 6.50
N ALA A 2 22.07 2.86 6.08
CA ALA A 2 21.19 3.95 5.68
C ALA A 2 20.49 4.49 6.94
N ILE A 3 20.44 5.81 7.07
CA ILE A 3 19.79 6.49 8.19
C ILE A 3 18.67 7.33 7.61
N GLU A 4 17.47 7.14 8.13
CA GLU A 4 16.35 8.01 7.80
C GLU A 4 16.26 9.13 8.84
N PHE A 5 16.20 10.35 8.35
CA PHE A 5 16.07 11.52 9.21
C PHE A 5 14.61 11.99 9.22
N SER A 6 14.11 12.24 10.42
CA SER A 6 12.92 13.09 10.54
C SER A 6 13.24 14.47 9.96
N PRO A 7 12.31 15.13 9.25
CA PRO A 7 12.45 16.51 8.79
C PRO A 7 12.84 17.49 9.92
N HIS A 8 12.53 17.12 11.17
CA HIS A 8 12.92 17.90 12.36
C HIS A 8 14.34 17.60 12.87
N ALA A 9 14.97 16.52 12.42
CA ALA A 9 16.30 16.12 12.90
C ALA A 9 17.42 16.78 12.08
N GLN A 10 17.31 18.08 11.84
CA GLN A 10 18.26 18.84 11.01
C GLN A 10 19.73 18.72 11.47
N ASN A 11 19.97 18.43 12.75
CA ASN A 11 21.30 18.30 13.33
C ASN A 11 21.82 16.85 13.38
N THR A 12 21.09 15.87 12.87
CA THR A 12 21.51 14.46 12.94
C THR A 12 22.78 14.17 12.13
N PRO A 13 22.96 14.72 10.91
CA PRO A 13 24.22 14.55 10.18
C PRO A 13 25.42 15.05 10.96
N ASP A 14 25.33 16.24 11.55
CA ASP A 14 26.40 16.81 12.38
C ASP A 14 26.67 15.97 13.63
N ALA A 15 25.64 15.36 14.21
CA ALA A 15 25.80 14.47 15.35
C ALA A 15 26.55 13.18 14.96
N ILE A 16 26.28 12.63 13.78
CA ILE A 16 26.99 11.45 13.25
C ILE A 16 28.44 11.81 12.93
N ILE A 17 28.69 12.95 12.29
CA ILE A 17 30.04 13.43 12.01
C ILE A 17 30.82 13.51 13.32
N ARG A 18 30.29 14.18 14.36
CA ARG A 18 30.91 14.24 15.67
C ARG A 18 31.10 12.89 16.35
N LEU A 19 30.20 11.93 16.12
CA LEU A 19 30.33 10.56 16.64
C LEU A 19 31.50 9.85 16.00
N LEU A 20 31.64 9.93 14.69
CA LEU A 20 32.74 9.31 13.92
C LEU A 20 34.10 9.96 14.31
N ASP A 21 34.14 11.27 14.43
CA ASP A 21 35.32 11.98 14.90
C ASP A 21 35.81 11.49 16.29
N ARG A 22 34.86 11.35 17.24
CA ARG A 22 35.13 10.80 18.57
C ARG A 22 35.58 9.34 18.56
N ALA A 23 35.03 8.56 17.62
CA ALA A 23 35.40 7.15 17.43
C ALA A 23 36.67 6.98 16.60
N HIS A 24 37.28 8.06 16.12
CA HIS A 24 38.44 8.04 15.19
C HIS A 24 38.18 7.21 13.93
N ILE A 25 36.95 7.28 13.40
CA ILE A 25 36.54 6.58 12.19
C ILE A 25 36.53 7.59 11.04
N GLU A 26 37.33 7.32 10.00
CA GLU A 26 37.36 8.13 8.79
C GLU A 26 36.01 8.06 8.05
N PRO A 27 35.33 9.21 7.79
CA PRO A 27 34.07 9.22 7.03
C PRO A 27 34.14 8.51 5.68
N SER A 28 35.26 8.63 4.98
CA SER A 28 35.47 8.06 3.64
C SER A 28 35.40 6.53 3.56
N ILE A 29 35.66 5.84 4.67
CA ILE A 29 35.52 4.38 4.75
C ILE A 29 34.15 3.94 5.28
N THR A 30 33.30 4.88 5.66
CA THR A 30 31.94 4.59 6.14
C THR A 30 30.95 4.62 5.00
N ARG A 31 30.03 3.64 4.97
CA ARG A 31 28.88 3.66 4.06
C ARG A 31 27.64 4.16 4.80
N VAL A 32 27.65 5.44 5.18
CA VAL A 32 26.51 6.10 5.80
C VAL A 32 25.76 6.89 4.73
N ALA A 33 24.52 6.51 4.46
CA ALA A 33 23.63 7.25 3.58
C ALA A 33 22.80 8.23 4.40
N PHE A 34 22.99 9.54 4.18
CA PHE A 34 22.20 10.58 4.86
C PHE A 34 20.81 10.75 4.25
N GLY A 35 20.65 10.48 2.96
CA GLY A 35 19.36 10.48 2.30
C GLY A 35 18.63 11.82 2.34
N TYR A 36 19.33 12.93 2.13
CA TYR A 36 18.67 14.24 2.02
C TYR A 36 17.66 14.23 0.87
N ASP A 37 16.38 14.46 1.19
CA ASP A 37 15.26 14.40 0.23
C ASP A 37 14.20 15.46 0.55
N PRO A 38 14.47 16.75 0.34
CA PRO A 38 13.51 17.81 0.66
C PRO A 38 12.23 17.76 -0.17
N LEU A 39 12.27 17.33 -1.45
CA LEU A 39 11.08 17.25 -2.30
C LEU A 39 10.22 16.03 -1.95
N GLY A 40 10.82 14.89 -1.59
CA GLY A 40 10.09 13.75 -1.04
C GLY A 40 9.45 14.08 0.31
N ALA A 41 10.17 14.78 1.19
CA ALA A 41 9.62 15.27 2.46
C ALA A 41 8.46 16.27 2.24
N GLN A 42 8.57 17.17 1.26
CA GLN A 42 7.47 18.07 0.86
C GLN A 42 6.26 17.28 0.38
N ALA A 43 6.47 16.29 -0.47
CA ALA A 43 5.39 15.44 -0.96
C ALA A 43 4.68 14.71 0.19
N LEU A 44 5.44 14.18 1.16
CA LEU A 44 4.92 13.43 2.31
C LEU A 44 4.19 14.34 3.32
N HIS A 45 4.86 15.41 3.76
CA HIS A 45 4.37 16.23 4.88
C HIS A 45 3.54 17.45 4.42
N GLY A 46 3.57 17.79 3.13
CA GLY A 46 2.82 18.92 2.57
C GLY A 46 3.41 20.27 2.90
N PHE A 47 4.70 20.37 3.17
CA PHE A 47 5.37 21.66 3.34
C PHE A 47 6.87 21.60 3.04
N LEU A 48 7.42 22.76 2.74
CA LEU A 48 8.86 23.01 2.64
C LEU A 48 9.18 24.28 3.43
N PRO A 49 10.36 24.41 4.08
CA PRO A 49 10.71 25.60 4.84
C PRO A 49 10.61 26.91 4.06
N ALA A 50 10.94 26.89 2.78
CA ALA A 50 10.81 27.99 1.81
C ALA A 50 10.52 27.42 0.42
N PRO A 51 10.07 28.21 -0.56
CA PRO A 51 9.98 27.79 -1.96
C PRO A 51 11.28 27.15 -2.44
N TRP A 52 11.17 26.14 -3.32
CA TRP A 52 12.36 25.40 -3.78
C TRP A 52 13.44 26.32 -4.37
N ALA A 53 13.05 27.38 -5.09
CA ALA A 53 13.97 28.36 -5.66
C ALA A 53 14.91 28.99 -4.61
N GLU A 54 14.47 29.12 -3.36
CA GLU A 54 15.25 29.66 -2.25
C GLU A 54 15.93 28.53 -1.43
N HIS A 55 15.27 27.37 -1.33
CA HIS A 55 15.72 26.23 -0.53
C HIS A 55 16.81 25.40 -1.21
N ALA A 56 16.87 25.41 -2.55
CA ALA A 56 17.78 24.60 -3.36
C ALA A 56 19.26 24.86 -3.03
N GLU A 57 19.66 26.12 -2.85
CA GLU A 57 21.04 26.45 -2.50
C GLU A 57 21.39 25.94 -1.09
N VAL A 58 20.48 26.10 -0.10
CA VAL A 58 20.67 25.61 1.26
C VAL A 58 20.85 24.09 1.27
N PHE A 59 20.02 23.39 0.50
CA PHE A 59 20.13 21.94 0.29
C PHE A 59 21.49 21.58 -0.32
N ALA A 60 21.85 22.23 -1.44
CA ALA A 60 23.08 21.92 -2.18
C ALA A 60 24.34 22.17 -1.35
N ARG A 61 24.38 23.28 -0.59
CA ARG A 61 25.52 23.58 0.31
C ARG A 61 25.65 22.55 1.44
N ARG A 62 24.53 22.05 1.97
CA ARG A 62 24.55 20.97 2.98
C ARG A 62 25.11 19.67 2.41
N VAL A 63 24.67 19.29 1.21
CA VAL A 63 25.19 18.13 0.49
C VAL A 63 26.70 18.28 0.21
N GLU A 64 27.12 19.43 -0.30
CA GLU A 64 28.53 19.75 -0.54
C GLU A 64 29.37 19.62 0.75
N SER A 65 28.87 20.14 1.88
CA SER A 65 29.55 20.03 3.16
C SER A 65 29.74 18.56 3.60
N ALA A 66 28.70 17.74 3.45
CA ALA A 66 28.78 16.32 3.77
C ALA A 66 29.78 15.58 2.83
N ALA A 67 29.77 15.89 1.54
CA ALA A 67 30.70 15.34 0.57
C ALA A 67 32.16 15.74 0.87
N LYS A 68 32.42 17.01 1.24
CA LYS A 68 33.74 17.49 1.67
C LYS A 68 34.22 16.82 2.97
N ALA A 69 33.28 16.46 3.86
CA ALA A 69 33.60 15.68 5.07
C ALA A 69 33.89 14.21 4.78
N GLY A 70 33.81 13.75 3.51
CA GLY A 70 34.14 12.39 3.09
C GLY A 70 32.92 11.46 2.89
N PHE A 71 31.70 11.94 3.14
CA PHE A 71 30.48 11.14 2.92
C PHE A 71 30.03 11.24 1.48
N ARG A 72 30.32 10.19 0.69
CA ARG A 72 29.96 10.16 -0.75
C ARG A 72 28.85 9.17 -1.09
N PHE A 73 28.45 8.33 -0.14
CA PHE A 73 27.47 7.29 -0.38
C PHE A 73 26.06 7.75 0.03
N GLY A 74 25.12 7.82 -0.93
CA GLY A 74 23.69 8.07 -0.62
C GLY A 74 23.47 9.34 0.21
N THR A 75 24.25 10.39 -0.03
CA THR A 75 24.08 11.68 0.66
C THR A 75 22.74 12.30 0.29
N VAL A 76 22.33 12.14 -0.96
CA VAL A 76 21.02 12.54 -1.50
C VAL A 76 20.20 11.29 -1.80
N SER A 77 18.92 11.32 -1.51
CA SER A 77 17.98 10.26 -1.89
C SER A 77 16.82 10.83 -2.70
N ALA A 78 16.52 10.23 -3.84
CA ALA A 78 15.24 10.42 -4.51
C ALA A 78 14.28 9.34 -4.00
N ASP A 79 13.56 9.64 -2.91
CA ASP A 79 12.68 8.68 -2.23
C ASP A 79 11.26 8.77 -2.77
N ALA A 80 10.92 7.86 -3.67
CA ALA A 80 9.62 7.80 -4.30
C ALA A 80 8.62 6.87 -3.60
N ARG A 81 8.99 6.24 -2.47
CA ARG A 81 8.08 5.39 -1.69
C ARG A 81 6.81 6.13 -1.28
N VAL A 82 6.89 7.44 -1.07
CA VAL A 82 5.75 8.29 -0.72
C VAL A 82 4.65 8.22 -1.79
N ILE A 83 5.01 8.14 -3.07
CA ILE A 83 4.06 8.06 -4.18
C ILE A 83 3.31 6.73 -4.16
N HIS A 84 4.04 5.64 -3.97
CA HIS A 84 3.48 4.30 -3.84
C HIS A 84 2.57 4.19 -2.62
N ALA A 85 3.02 4.67 -1.47
CA ALA A 85 2.27 4.65 -0.21
C ALA A 85 0.98 5.47 -0.27
N ALA A 86 0.96 6.56 -1.05
CA ALA A 86 -0.25 7.37 -1.28
C ALA A 86 -1.23 6.75 -2.29
N GLY A 87 -0.93 5.57 -2.84
CA GLY A 87 -1.79 4.86 -3.80
C GLY A 87 -1.47 5.16 -5.27
N GLY A 88 -0.36 5.81 -5.57
CA GLY A 88 0.12 6.06 -6.91
C GLY A 88 0.48 4.79 -7.69
N ALA A 89 0.58 4.92 -9.02
CA ALA A 89 1.04 3.86 -9.89
C ALA A 89 2.57 3.81 -9.94
N GLU A 90 3.12 2.67 -10.30
CA GLU A 90 4.57 2.42 -10.42
C GLU A 90 5.24 3.37 -11.41
N ALA A 91 4.55 3.73 -12.49
CA ALA A 91 5.02 4.75 -13.44
C ALA A 91 5.07 6.17 -12.83
N GLN A 92 4.15 6.50 -11.90
CA GLN A 92 4.19 7.76 -11.16
C GLN A 92 5.33 7.77 -10.13
N GLU A 93 5.57 6.65 -9.46
CA GLU A 93 6.70 6.45 -8.54
C GLU A 93 8.03 6.65 -9.28
N LEU A 94 8.21 5.99 -10.44
CA LEU A 94 9.41 6.14 -11.27
C LEU A 94 9.58 7.56 -11.81
N GLY A 95 8.51 8.16 -12.35
CA GLY A 95 8.53 9.53 -12.87
C GLY A 95 8.92 10.57 -11.81
N PHE A 96 8.39 10.38 -10.58
CA PHE A 96 8.78 11.19 -9.42
C PHE A 96 10.25 11.00 -9.08
N ALA A 97 10.72 9.76 -8.97
CA ALA A 97 12.10 9.43 -8.60
C ALA A 97 13.12 10.12 -9.51
N ILE A 98 12.94 10.00 -10.84
CA ILE A 98 13.86 10.61 -11.79
C ILE A 98 13.73 12.14 -11.85
N ALA A 99 12.53 12.70 -11.63
CA ALA A 99 12.34 14.16 -11.56
C ALA A 99 12.95 14.77 -10.29
N ALA A 100 12.84 14.09 -9.14
CA ALA A 100 13.47 14.50 -7.88
C ALA A 100 15.00 14.49 -8.01
N ALA A 101 15.56 13.37 -8.48
CA ALA A 101 17.00 13.25 -8.69
C ALA A 101 17.54 14.30 -9.65
N LEU A 102 16.84 14.60 -10.75
CA LEU A 102 17.24 15.66 -11.68
C LEU A 102 17.17 17.06 -11.05
N ALA A 103 16.14 17.34 -10.23
CA ALA A 103 16.05 18.60 -9.50
C ALA A 103 17.22 18.78 -8.53
N TYR A 104 17.66 17.70 -7.89
CA TYR A 104 18.83 17.72 -6.99
C TYR A 104 20.14 17.90 -7.75
N LEU A 105 20.31 17.23 -8.90
CA LEU A 105 21.50 17.46 -9.75
C LEU A 105 21.59 18.90 -10.21
N ARG A 106 20.48 19.51 -10.63
CA ARG A 106 20.46 20.94 -11.02
C ARG A 106 20.86 21.85 -9.88
N ALA A 107 20.33 21.62 -8.67
CA ALA A 107 20.70 22.41 -7.50
C ALA A 107 22.19 22.28 -7.13
N LEU A 108 22.79 21.10 -7.33
CA LEU A 108 24.22 20.88 -7.11
C LEU A 108 25.09 21.52 -8.21
N ASP A 109 24.65 21.50 -9.46
CA ASP A 109 25.31 22.16 -10.58
C ASP A 109 25.29 23.70 -10.43
N ASP A 110 24.18 24.26 -9.96
CA ASP A 110 24.01 25.70 -9.70
C ASP A 110 25.04 26.25 -8.69
N ILE A 111 25.53 25.42 -7.77
CA ILE A 111 26.61 25.80 -6.83
C ILE A 111 28.01 25.45 -7.35
N GLY A 112 28.10 24.94 -8.58
CA GLY A 112 29.36 24.60 -9.27
C GLY A 112 29.93 23.23 -8.92
N LEU A 113 29.13 22.30 -8.38
CA LEU A 113 29.56 20.90 -8.19
C LEU A 113 29.50 20.17 -9.53
N ALA A 114 30.63 19.62 -9.98
CA ALA A 114 30.70 18.91 -11.26
C ALA A 114 29.65 17.79 -11.35
N PRO A 115 28.92 17.63 -12.47
CA PRO A 115 27.87 16.63 -12.64
C PRO A 115 28.32 15.19 -12.34
N GLU A 116 29.58 14.85 -12.69
CA GLU A 116 30.18 13.53 -12.38
C GLU A 116 30.25 13.26 -10.87
N THR A 117 30.60 14.29 -10.09
CA THR A 117 30.64 14.19 -8.63
C THR A 117 29.23 14.20 -8.04
N ALA A 118 28.35 15.06 -8.56
CA ALA A 118 26.98 15.19 -8.07
C ALA A 118 26.18 13.89 -8.20
N ARG A 119 26.31 13.17 -9.34
CA ARG A 119 25.60 11.91 -9.54
C ARG A 119 26.00 10.78 -8.56
N GLU A 120 27.28 10.77 -8.12
CA GLU A 120 27.76 9.77 -7.15
C GLU A 120 27.11 9.93 -5.76
N LEU A 121 26.60 11.13 -5.46
CA LEU A 121 25.93 11.44 -4.20
C LEU A 121 24.46 11.03 -4.19
N VAL A 122 23.86 10.79 -5.36
CA VAL A 122 22.44 10.47 -5.52
C VAL A 122 22.19 8.97 -5.43
N SER A 123 21.22 8.60 -4.63
CA SER A 123 20.66 7.25 -4.55
C SER A 123 19.15 7.30 -4.72
N PHE A 124 18.54 6.14 -4.96
CA PHE A 124 17.10 6.02 -5.15
C PHE A 124 16.48 5.12 -4.11
N ARG A 125 15.24 5.42 -3.73
CA ARG A 125 14.42 4.55 -2.88
C ARG A 125 13.08 4.29 -3.53
N LEU A 126 12.72 3.01 -3.68
CA LEU A 126 11.47 2.54 -4.24
C LEU A 126 10.77 1.56 -3.30
N ALA A 127 9.45 1.54 -3.38
CA ALA A 127 8.67 0.50 -2.73
C ALA A 127 8.76 -0.81 -3.51
N ALA A 128 8.81 -1.95 -2.83
CA ALA A 128 8.68 -3.29 -3.41
C ALA A 128 7.31 -3.86 -3.01
N ASP A 129 6.46 -4.14 -3.99
CA ASP A 129 5.10 -4.65 -3.75
C ASP A 129 5.03 -6.16 -4.01
N ALA A 130 4.00 -6.81 -3.48
CA ALA A 130 3.72 -8.22 -3.70
C ALA A 130 3.33 -8.56 -5.16
N ASP A 131 3.07 -7.55 -6.01
CA ASP A 131 2.99 -7.73 -7.46
C ASP A 131 4.42 -7.93 -7.99
N GLU A 132 4.86 -9.19 -7.96
CA GLU A 132 6.24 -9.61 -8.20
C GLU A 132 6.75 -9.17 -9.57
N PHE A 133 6.02 -9.44 -10.64
CA PHE A 133 6.49 -9.15 -12.01
C PHE A 133 6.58 -7.65 -12.28
N VAL A 134 5.64 -6.87 -11.77
CA VAL A 134 5.70 -5.41 -11.88
C VAL A 134 6.81 -4.84 -11.01
N THR A 135 7.04 -5.41 -9.83
CA THR A 135 8.16 -5.04 -8.96
C THR A 135 9.50 -5.29 -9.66
N ILE A 136 9.74 -6.47 -10.21
CA ILE A 136 10.96 -6.78 -11.00
C ILE A 136 11.15 -5.74 -12.12
N ALA A 137 10.10 -5.54 -12.93
CA ALA A 137 10.16 -4.61 -14.06
C ALA A 137 10.44 -3.16 -13.63
N LYS A 138 9.90 -2.72 -12.48
CA LYS A 138 10.07 -1.38 -11.94
C LYS A 138 11.52 -1.06 -11.60
N PHE A 139 12.23 -1.94 -10.92
CA PHE A 139 13.64 -1.74 -10.58
C PHE A 139 14.52 -1.71 -11.83
N ARG A 140 14.26 -2.58 -12.78
CA ARG A 140 14.94 -2.59 -14.09
C ARG A 140 14.65 -1.31 -14.89
N ALA A 141 13.40 -0.85 -14.89
CA ALA A 141 12.99 0.39 -15.58
C ALA A 141 13.70 1.63 -15.01
N LEU A 142 13.86 1.74 -13.67
CA LEU A 142 14.55 2.89 -13.08
C LEU A 142 16.00 3.00 -13.60
N ARG A 143 16.75 1.90 -13.68
CA ARG A 143 18.13 1.91 -14.20
C ARG A 143 18.19 2.40 -15.65
N ARG A 144 17.25 1.94 -16.49
CA ARG A 144 17.17 2.38 -17.90
C ARG A 144 16.79 3.86 -18.05
N LEU A 145 15.81 4.32 -17.26
CA LEU A 145 15.35 5.70 -17.26
C LEU A 145 16.44 6.66 -16.80
N TRP A 146 17.15 6.31 -15.73
CA TRP A 146 18.22 7.15 -15.20
C TRP A 146 19.43 7.21 -16.16
N ALA A 147 19.83 6.09 -16.73
CA ALA A 147 20.87 6.05 -17.74
C ALA A 147 20.55 6.97 -18.94
N ARG A 148 19.27 7.07 -19.33
CA ARG A 148 18.82 8.01 -20.35
C ARG A 148 18.98 9.48 -19.92
N ILE A 149 18.68 9.80 -18.65
CA ILE A 149 18.87 11.16 -18.11
C ILE A 149 20.36 11.52 -18.08
N GLU A 150 21.22 10.63 -17.59
CA GLU A 150 22.66 10.84 -17.58
C GLU A 150 23.20 11.09 -18.98
N ALA A 151 22.83 10.25 -19.94
CA ALA A 151 23.22 10.45 -21.35
C ALA A 151 22.73 11.77 -21.94
N ALA A 152 21.50 12.19 -21.64
CA ALA A 152 20.94 13.48 -22.08
C ALA A 152 21.63 14.67 -21.40
N SER A 153 22.22 14.47 -20.23
CA SER A 153 23.02 15.47 -19.48
C SER A 153 24.50 15.47 -19.88
N GLY A 154 24.90 14.71 -20.92
CA GLY A 154 26.29 14.62 -21.40
C GLY A 154 27.17 13.70 -20.59
N LEU A 155 26.63 12.94 -19.64
CA LEU A 155 27.35 11.97 -18.82
C LEU A 155 27.36 10.59 -19.48
N THR A 156 28.43 9.83 -19.28
CA THR A 156 28.41 8.39 -19.58
C THR A 156 27.61 7.69 -18.49
N PRO A 157 26.56 6.91 -18.83
CA PRO A 157 25.75 6.20 -17.85
C PRO A 157 26.60 5.31 -16.93
N ALA A 158 26.27 5.33 -15.62
CA ALA A 158 26.97 4.57 -14.61
C ALA A 158 25.97 3.79 -13.72
N PRO A 159 26.43 2.74 -13.00
CA PRO A 159 25.60 2.05 -12.02
C PRO A 159 25.08 3.01 -10.94
N ILE A 160 23.79 2.86 -10.61
CA ILE A 160 23.13 3.63 -9.56
C ILE A 160 22.84 2.72 -8.37
N HIS A 161 22.71 3.32 -7.18
CA HIS A 161 22.30 2.60 -5.98
C HIS A 161 20.78 2.73 -5.77
N ILE A 162 20.08 1.60 -5.71
CA ILE A 162 18.64 1.52 -5.47
C ILE A 162 18.38 0.75 -4.19
N HIS A 163 17.74 1.41 -3.22
CA HIS A 163 17.26 0.79 -2.01
C HIS A 163 15.76 0.48 -2.16
N ALA A 164 15.40 -0.78 -1.98
CA ALA A 164 14.02 -1.24 -1.93
C ALA A 164 13.52 -1.33 -0.48
N GLU A 165 12.28 -0.99 -0.25
CA GLU A 165 11.56 -1.29 0.99
C GLU A 165 10.25 -1.98 0.65
N THR A 166 9.91 -3.08 1.37
CA THR A 166 8.62 -3.75 1.16
C THR A 166 7.47 -2.79 1.44
N ALA A 167 6.47 -2.79 0.56
CA ALA A 167 5.48 -1.71 0.50
C ALA A 167 4.55 -1.65 1.72
N TRP A 168 4.47 -0.49 2.37
CA TRP A 168 3.49 -0.21 3.41
C TRP A 168 2.05 -0.43 2.94
N ARG A 169 1.75 -0.03 1.71
CA ARG A 169 0.42 -0.08 1.09
C ARG A 169 -0.22 -1.46 1.14
N MET A 170 0.56 -2.54 0.99
CA MET A 170 0.07 -3.92 0.96
C MET A 170 -0.15 -4.54 2.34
N ALA A 171 0.37 -3.92 3.42
CA ALA A 171 0.30 -4.47 4.77
C ALA A 171 -1.14 -4.45 5.31
N THR A 172 -1.51 -5.50 6.06
CA THR A 172 -2.81 -5.62 6.72
C THR A 172 -2.64 -5.73 8.23
N ARG A 173 -3.63 -5.20 8.98
CA ARG A 173 -3.76 -5.43 10.43
C ARG A 173 -4.53 -6.72 10.72
N ARG A 174 -5.44 -7.08 9.80
CA ARG A 174 -6.22 -8.33 9.86
C ARG A 174 -5.45 -9.41 9.14
N ASP A 175 -5.44 -10.60 9.75
CA ASP A 175 -4.64 -11.75 9.30
C ASP A 175 -3.19 -11.34 8.96
N PRO A 176 -2.45 -10.76 9.94
CA PRO A 176 -1.13 -10.17 9.67
C PRO A 176 -0.09 -11.21 9.25
N TRP A 177 -0.33 -12.50 9.50
CA TRP A 177 0.54 -13.59 9.04
C TRP A 177 0.68 -13.63 7.51
N ASN A 178 -0.35 -13.22 6.77
CA ASN A 178 -0.28 -13.07 5.32
C ASN A 178 0.73 -11.99 4.88
N ASN A 179 1.09 -11.05 5.75
CA ASN A 179 2.13 -10.08 5.44
C ASN A 179 3.50 -10.73 5.24
N LEU A 180 3.77 -11.89 5.87
CA LEU A 180 5.01 -12.64 5.62
C LEU A 180 5.12 -13.09 4.16
N LEU A 181 4.02 -13.57 3.57
CA LEU A 181 3.98 -13.95 2.16
C LEU A 181 4.18 -12.73 1.26
N ARG A 182 3.48 -11.63 1.56
CA ARG A 182 3.58 -10.38 0.78
C ARG A 182 4.99 -9.81 0.81
N THR A 183 5.60 -9.72 2.00
CA THR A 183 6.95 -9.18 2.14
C THR A 183 8.01 -10.10 1.54
N THR A 184 7.81 -11.42 1.56
CA THR A 184 8.71 -12.38 0.90
C THR A 184 8.67 -12.20 -0.61
N LEU A 185 7.48 -12.14 -1.24
CA LEU A 185 7.34 -11.89 -2.68
C LEU A 185 7.93 -10.52 -3.08
N ALA A 186 7.66 -9.49 -2.28
CA ALA A 186 8.18 -8.16 -2.52
C ALA A 186 9.72 -8.11 -2.45
N ALA A 187 10.32 -8.74 -1.42
CA ALA A 187 11.77 -8.82 -1.26
C ALA A 187 12.42 -9.63 -2.40
N PHE A 188 11.81 -10.74 -2.79
CA PHE A 188 12.26 -11.55 -3.92
C PHE A 188 12.19 -10.74 -5.23
N GLY A 189 11.05 -10.11 -5.52
CA GLY A 189 10.88 -9.28 -6.72
C GLY A 189 11.88 -8.12 -6.78
N ALA A 190 12.17 -7.46 -5.65
CA ALA A 190 13.19 -6.42 -5.57
C ALA A 190 14.60 -6.96 -5.83
N ALA A 191 14.95 -8.12 -5.28
CA ALA A 191 16.25 -8.76 -5.48
C ALA A 191 16.46 -9.15 -6.95
N ILE A 192 15.49 -9.82 -7.55
CA ILE A 192 15.52 -10.21 -8.97
C ILE A 192 15.53 -8.98 -9.90
N GLY A 193 14.85 -7.91 -9.51
CA GLY A 193 14.84 -6.62 -10.22
C GLY A 193 16.14 -5.82 -10.08
N GLY A 194 17.09 -6.28 -9.26
CA GLY A 194 18.41 -5.68 -9.11
C GLY A 194 18.44 -4.52 -8.09
N ALA A 195 17.70 -4.60 -6.99
CA ALA A 195 17.88 -3.68 -5.86
C ALA A 195 19.23 -3.95 -5.17
N ASP A 196 19.98 -2.89 -4.83
CA ASP A 196 21.28 -2.98 -4.18
C ASP A 196 21.19 -3.17 -2.66
N ALA A 197 20.06 -2.73 -2.08
CA ALA A 197 19.75 -2.93 -0.67
C ALA A 197 18.23 -3.14 -0.52
N ILE A 198 17.83 -3.99 0.43
CA ILE A 198 16.41 -4.29 0.67
C ILE A 198 16.13 -4.16 2.17
N THR A 199 15.07 -3.43 2.51
CA THR A 199 14.48 -3.41 3.83
C THR A 199 13.16 -4.18 3.80
N VAL A 200 13.07 -5.24 4.59
CA VAL A 200 11.82 -5.97 4.81
C VAL A 200 11.12 -5.42 6.04
N LEU A 201 9.93 -4.87 5.86
CA LEU A 201 9.10 -4.45 6.99
C LEU A 201 8.58 -5.67 7.75
N PRO A 202 8.65 -5.68 9.09
CA PRO A 202 8.09 -6.74 9.91
C PRO A 202 6.58 -6.93 9.63
N PHE A 203 6.12 -8.17 9.69
CA PHE A 203 4.73 -8.51 9.37
C PHE A 203 3.69 -7.83 10.28
N THR A 204 4.11 -7.42 11.48
CA THR A 204 3.30 -6.69 12.47
C THR A 204 3.38 -5.16 12.35
N GLN A 205 4.11 -4.64 11.37
CA GLN A 205 4.37 -3.19 11.23
C GLN A 205 3.08 -2.35 11.19
N ALA A 206 2.01 -2.89 10.58
CA ALA A 206 0.71 -2.21 10.50
C ALA A 206 -0.05 -2.21 11.85
N LEU A 207 0.32 -3.07 12.79
CA LEU A 207 -0.27 -3.15 14.13
C LEU A 207 0.43 -2.22 15.12
N GLY A 208 1.73 -2.01 14.97
CA GLY A 208 2.51 -1.20 15.90
C GLY A 208 4.00 -1.50 15.88
N THR A 209 4.69 -1.15 16.96
CA THR A 209 6.12 -1.40 17.11
C THR A 209 6.38 -2.91 17.17
N PRO A 210 7.12 -3.47 16.17
CA PRO A 210 7.38 -4.90 16.09
C PRO A 210 8.21 -5.40 17.26
N ASP A 211 7.88 -6.58 17.77
CA ASP A 211 8.68 -7.30 18.75
C ASP A 211 9.95 -7.92 18.13
N GLU A 212 10.75 -8.59 18.96
CA GLU A 212 11.98 -9.25 18.51
C GLU A 212 11.71 -10.36 17.51
N PHE A 213 10.63 -11.12 17.69
CA PHE A 213 10.26 -12.21 16.79
C PHE A 213 9.91 -11.69 15.39
N ALA A 214 9.06 -10.67 15.29
CA ALA A 214 8.68 -10.07 14.00
C ALA A 214 9.89 -9.46 13.26
N ARG A 215 10.78 -8.77 14.01
CA ARG A 215 12.04 -8.23 13.43
C ARG A 215 12.99 -9.32 12.97
N ARG A 216 13.08 -10.43 13.71
CA ARG A 216 13.89 -11.58 13.32
C ARG A 216 13.38 -12.19 12.03
N LEU A 217 12.07 -12.45 11.89
CA LEU A 217 11.47 -12.98 10.67
C LEU A 217 11.74 -12.07 9.45
N ALA A 218 11.62 -10.76 9.61
CA ALA A 218 11.91 -9.81 8.53
C ALA A 218 13.37 -9.90 8.06
N ARG A 219 14.33 -10.05 8.99
CA ARG A 219 15.74 -10.26 8.65
C ARG A 219 15.98 -11.63 8.02
N ASP A 220 15.39 -12.67 8.62
CA ASP A 220 15.59 -14.06 8.19
C ASP A 220 15.03 -14.30 6.78
N THR A 221 13.96 -13.59 6.38
CA THR A 221 13.45 -13.58 4.99
C THR A 221 14.57 -13.26 3.99
N GLN A 222 15.38 -12.23 4.27
CA GLN A 222 16.48 -11.85 3.38
C GLN A 222 17.62 -12.89 3.40
N LEU A 223 17.93 -13.42 4.59
CA LEU A 223 18.99 -14.45 4.72
C LEU A 223 18.61 -15.72 3.94
N VAL A 224 17.36 -16.18 4.02
CA VAL A 224 16.86 -17.33 3.25
C VAL A 224 16.94 -17.07 1.75
N LEU A 225 16.54 -15.88 1.29
CA LEU A 225 16.64 -15.52 -0.12
C LEU A 225 18.08 -15.47 -0.62
N GLN A 226 19.02 -15.01 0.19
CA GLN A 226 20.43 -14.92 -0.18
C GLN A 226 21.14 -16.28 -0.09
N GLU A 227 21.05 -16.95 1.07
CA GLU A 227 21.88 -18.11 1.38
C GLU A 227 21.29 -19.44 0.89
N GLU A 228 19.95 -19.54 0.83
CA GLU A 228 19.28 -20.77 0.41
C GLU A 228 18.73 -20.69 -1.02
N SER A 229 18.12 -19.55 -1.40
CA SER A 229 17.58 -19.35 -2.74
C SER A 229 18.59 -18.77 -3.72
N HIS A 230 19.73 -18.31 -3.24
CA HIS A 230 20.88 -17.84 -4.04
C HIS A 230 20.53 -16.76 -5.07
N VAL A 231 19.58 -15.86 -4.75
CA VAL A 231 19.09 -14.83 -5.68
C VAL A 231 20.15 -13.81 -6.12
N HIS A 232 21.30 -13.80 -5.45
CA HIS A 232 22.41 -12.87 -5.70
C HIS A 232 23.47 -13.40 -6.68
N ILE A 233 23.40 -14.68 -7.11
CA ILE A 233 24.48 -15.32 -7.89
C ILE A 233 24.49 -14.84 -9.35
N VAL A 234 23.32 -14.49 -9.90
CA VAL A 234 23.18 -14.08 -11.30
C VAL A 234 22.72 -12.64 -11.36
N ASP A 235 23.45 -11.80 -12.11
CA ASP A 235 23.03 -10.44 -12.41
C ASP A 235 21.89 -10.46 -13.42
N ASP A 236 20.84 -9.67 -13.17
CA ASP A 236 19.62 -9.54 -13.99
C ASP A 236 19.06 -10.89 -14.48
N PRO A 237 18.67 -11.79 -13.56
CA PRO A 237 18.21 -13.13 -13.93
C PRO A 237 16.92 -13.11 -14.75
N ALA A 238 16.19 -11.98 -14.77
CA ALA A 238 15.01 -11.76 -15.57
C ALA A 238 15.30 -11.32 -17.02
N SER A 239 16.58 -11.13 -17.37
CA SER A 239 17.00 -10.74 -18.70
C SER A 239 16.55 -11.75 -19.77
N GLY A 240 15.93 -11.26 -20.83
CA GLY A 240 15.40 -12.09 -21.92
C GLY A 240 14.04 -12.74 -21.64
N ALA A 241 13.50 -12.62 -20.43
CA ALA A 241 12.13 -13.05 -20.14
C ALA A 241 11.13 -12.11 -20.80
N GLY A 242 10.52 -12.52 -21.93
CA GLY A 242 9.73 -11.64 -22.81
C GLY A 242 8.62 -10.85 -22.09
N GLY A 243 7.93 -11.46 -21.12
CA GLY A 243 6.92 -10.77 -20.30
C GLY A 243 7.51 -9.66 -19.42
N ILE A 244 8.65 -9.93 -18.77
CA ILE A 244 9.34 -8.94 -17.92
C ILE A 244 9.95 -7.81 -18.77
N GLU A 245 10.52 -8.15 -19.95
CA GLU A 245 11.03 -7.14 -20.86
C GLU A 245 9.93 -6.21 -21.35
N ALA A 246 8.76 -6.74 -21.73
CA ALA A 246 7.61 -5.95 -22.16
C ALA A 246 7.06 -5.06 -21.03
N LEU A 247 6.98 -5.57 -19.80
CA LEU A 247 6.58 -4.78 -18.64
C LEU A 247 7.60 -3.67 -18.35
N THR A 248 8.89 -3.98 -18.41
CA THR A 248 9.97 -3.00 -18.21
C THR A 248 9.88 -1.86 -19.23
N GLU A 249 9.71 -2.18 -20.52
CA GLU A 249 9.56 -1.18 -21.58
C GLU A 249 8.30 -0.33 -21.36
N GLY A 250 7.16 -0.97 -21.13
CA GLY A 250 5.90 -0.26 -20.88
C GLY A 250 5.96 0.66 -19.65
N LEU A 251 6.67 0.26 -18.59
CA LEU A 251 6.92 1.14 -17.44
C LEU A 251 7.86 2.30 -17.80
N CYS A 252 8.92 2.05 -18.58
CA CYS A 252 9.80 3.12 -19.05
C CYS A 252 9.03 4.17 -19.86
N GLU A 253 8.21 3.76 -20.81
CA GLU A 253 7.41 4.69 -21.64
C GLU A 253 6.44 5.52 -20.80
N ARG A 254 5.70 4.88 -19.91
CA ARG A 254 4.73 5.57 -19.05
C ARG A 254 5.39 6.48 -18.02
N ALA A 255 6.46 6.04 -17.38
CA ALA A 255 7.21 6.83 -16.41
C ALA A 255 7.90 8.04 -17.09
N TRP A 256 8.42 7.84 -18.30
CA TRP A 256 8.97 8.93 -19.10
C TRP A 256 7.92 9.98 -19.45
N SER A 257 6.70 9.55 -19.80
CA SER A 257 5.58 10.47 -20.04
C SER A 257 5.22 11.27 -18.79
N VAL A 258 5.19 10.62 -17.61
CA VAL A 258 4.96 11.30 -16.31
C VAL A 258 6.07 12.32 -16.04
N PHE A 259 7.33 11.95 -16.26
CA PHE A 259 8.47 12.84 -16.10
C PHE A 259 8.38 14.05 -17.04
N GLN A 260 8.05 13.86 -18.31
CA GLN A 260 7.87 14.95 -19.27
C GLN A 260 6.76 15.91 -18.86
N GLN A 261 5.66 15.42 -18.31
CA GLN A 261 4.57 16.25 -17.75
C GLN A 261 5.07 17.09 -16.57
N ILE A 262 5.85 16.51 -15.66
CA ILE A 262 6.46 17.22 -14.54
C ILE A 262 7.40 18.32 -15.05
N GLU A 263 8.26 18.02 -16.01
CA GLU A 263 9.19 19.01 -16.58
C GLU A 263 8.46 20.14 -17.33
N ALA A 264 7.39 19.83 -18.05
CA ALA A 264 6.57 20.84 -18.74
C ALA A 264 5.87 21.82 -17.78
N GLU A 265 5.65 21.43 -16.53
CA GLU A 265 5.08 22.27 -15.47
C GLU A 265 6.13 23.17 -14.78
N GLY A 266 7.41 23.02 -15.11
CA GLY A 266 8.54 23.74 -14.53
C GLY A 266 9.36 22.88 -13.55
N GLY A 267 9.27 21.56 -13.65
CA GLY A 267 9.95 20.58 -12.82
C GLY A 267 9.15 20.15 -11.59
N LEU A 268 9.72 19.20 -10.83
CA LEU A 268 9.00 18.55 -9.71
C LEU A 268 8.58 19.55 -8.63
N ALA A 269 9.45 20.47 -8.24
CA ALA A 269 9.11 21.46 -7.23
C ALA A 269 7.88 22.29 -7.61
N ALA A 270 7.84 22.80 -8.85
CA ALA A 270 6.69 23.56 -9.35
C ALA A 270 5.41 22.72 -9.42
N ALA A 271 5.50 21.44 -9.82
CA ALA A 271 4.36 20.54 -9.85
C ALA A 271 3.82 20.24 -8.44
N LEU A 272 4.69 20.08 -7.44
CA LEU A 272 4.32 19.90 -6.03
C LEU A 272 3.71 21.17 -5.44
N GLU A 273 4.28 22.34 -5.71
CA GLU A 273 3.78 23.63 -5.25
C GLU A 273 2.38 23.95 -5.79
N LYS A 274 2.11 23.62 -7.05
CA LYS A 274 0.79 23.74 -7.68
C LYS A 274 -0.21 22.67 -7.21
N GLY A 275 0.26 21.59 -6.61
CA GLY A 275 -0.59 20.44 -6.24
C GLY A 275 -1.01 19.57 -7.43
N SER A 276 -0.54 19.82 -8.62
CA SER A 276 -0.94 19.11 -9.84
C SER A 276 -0.49 17.66 -9.86
N PHE A 277 0.72 17.38 -9.37
CA PHE A 277 1.22 16.01 -9.26
C PHE A 277 0.44 15.21 -8.21
N GLN A 278 0.16 15.83 -7.06
CA GLN A 278 -0.66 15.21 -5.99
C GLN A 278 -2.08 14.89 -6.51
N GLY A 279 -2.66 15.76 -7.33
CA GLY A 279 -3.96 15.52 -7.97
C GLY A 279 -3.95 14.25 -8.84
N ARG A 280 -2.92 14.08 -9.69
CA ARG A 280 -2.76 12.88 -10.53
C ARG A 280 -2.57 11.59 -9.70
N VAL A 281 -1.85 11.67 -8.59
CA VAL A 281 -1.70 10.53 -7.66
C VAL A 281 -3.04 10.21 -6.99
N ALA A 282 -3.79 11.22 -6.55
CA ALA A 282 -5.10 11.05 -5.93
C ALA A 282 -6.12 10.39 -6.86
N GLU A 283 -6.13 10.74 -8.16
CA GLU A 283 -6.99 10.08 -9.16
C GLU A 283 -6.66 8.58 -9.30
N THR A 284 -5.38 8.23 -9.27
CA THR A 284 -4.94 6.83 -9.32
C THR A 284 -5.34 6.09 -8.06
N ALA A 285 -5.15 6.69 -6.90
CA ALA A 285 -5.56 6.15 -5.61
C ALA A 285 -7.08 5.92 -5.55
N ALA A 286 -7.89 6.84 -6.08
CA ALA A 286 -9.35 6.70 -6.12
C ALA A 286 -9.79 5.50 -6.99
N ARG A 287 -9.17 5.30 -8.17
CA ARG A 287 -9.45 4.14 -9.02
C ARG A 287 -9.08 2.82 -8.32
N ARG A 288 -7.95 2.78 -7.63
CA ARG A 288 -7.52 1.62 -6.83
C ARG A 288 -8.52 1.33 -5.70
N ALA A 289 -8.94 2.36 -4.97
CA ALA A 289 -9.95 2.23 -3.92
C ALA A 289 -11.28 1.65 -4.44
N GLN A 290 -11.72 2.06 -5.65
CA GLN A 290 -12.91 1.48 -6.28
C GLN A 290 -12.73 0.00 -6.63
N ASN A 291 -11.56 -0.42 -7.09
CA ASN A 291 -11.29 -1.82 -7.36
C ASN A 291 -11.33 -2.67 -6.08
N ILE A 292 -10.76 -2.15 -5.01
CA ILE A 292 -10.77 -2.81 -3.69
C ILE A 292 -12.19 -2.88 -3.13
N ALA A 293 -12.94 -1.77 -3.18
CA ALA A 293 -14.32 -1.71 -2.73
C ALA A 293 -15.23 -2.73 -3.46
N ARG A 294 -14.90 -3.07 -4.71
CA ARG A 294 -15.63 -4.06 -5.52
C ARG A 294 -15.01 -5.46 -5.48
N ALA A 295 -14.03 -5.69 -4.60
CA ALA A 295 -13.26 -6.92 -4.51
C ALA A 295 -12.70 -7.41 -5.88
N ARG A 296 -12.38 -6.45 -6.79
CA ARG A 296 -11.62 -6.75 -8.02
C ARG A 296 -10.14 -6.98 -7.68
N ASP A 297 -9.59 -6.11 -6.83
CA ASP A 297 -8.29 -6.31 -6.20
C ASP A 297 -8.52 -6.98 -4.85
N LYS A 298 -8.12 -8.26 -4.76
CA LYS A 298 -8.34 -9.10 -3.58
C LYS A 298 -7.22 -8.93 -2.58
N ILE A 299 -7.59 -8.79 -1.30
CA ILE A 299 -6.68 -8.70 -0.17
C ILE A 299 -7.05 -9.80 0.82
N THR A 300 -6.29 -10.90 0.80
CA THR A 300 -6.48 -12.05 1.70
C THR A 300 -6.47 -11.58 3.15
N GLY A 301 -7.43 -12.06 3.93
CA GLY A 301 -7.62 -11.66 5.34
C GLY A 301 -8.42 -10.36 5.52
N ALA A 302 -8.62 -9.56 4.46
CA ALA A 302 -9.41 -8.32 4.51
C ALA A 302 -10.72 -8.42 3.73
N ASN A 303 -10.70 -8.25 2.39
CA ASN A 303 -11.90 -8.35 1.55
C ASN A 303 -12.07 -9.73 0.89
N GLU A 304 -11.14 -10.65 1.12
CA GLU A 304 -11.20 -12.05 0.67
C GLU A 304 -10.70 -12.96 1.80
N PHE A 305 -11.40 -14.05 2.07
CA PHE A 305 -11.11 -15.00 3.16
C PHE A 305 -10.90 -14.33 4.53
N PRO A 306 -11.83 -13.48 5.01
CA PRO A 306 -11.73 -12.89 6.33
C PRO A 306 -11.88 -13.97 7.41
N ASP A 307 -11.13 -13.82 8.50
CA ASP A 307 -11.33 -14.58 9.73
C ASP A 307 -11.74 -13.62 10.86
N ILE A 308 -13.00 -13.63 11.25
CA ILE A 308 -13.51 -12.79 12.33
C ILE A 308 -13.16 -13.33 13.73
N GLY A 309 -12.68 -14.57 13.79
CA GLY A 309 -12.24 -15.24 15.01
C GLY A 309 -10.72 -15.21 15.20
N GLU A 310 -9.98 -14.47 14.38
CA GLU A 310 -8.52 -14.41 14.45
C GLU A 310 -7.99 -14.04 15.85
N ALA A 311 -6.96 -14.74 16.30
CA ALA A 311 -6.30 -14.40 17.54
C ALA A 311 -5.47 -13.10 17.38
N PRO A 312 -5.51 -12.20 18.37
CA PRO A 312 -4.71 -10.97 18.29
C PRO A 312 -3.21 -11.28 18.30
N VAL A 313 -2.46 -10.57 17.47
CA VAL A 313 -0.99 -10.64 17.44
C VAL A 313 -0.43 -9.52 18.28
N SER A 314 0.51 -9.85 19.18
CA SER A 314 1.12 -8.87 20.08
C SER A 314 2.16 -7.99 19.39
N VAL A 315 2.25 -6.74 19.84
CA VAL A 315 3.27 -5.76 19.46
C VAL A 315 3.79 -5.06 20.74
N LEU A 316 4.97 -4.47 20.67
CA LEU A 316 5.55 -3.75 21.84
C LEU A 316 4.75 -2.51 22.21
N ALA A 317 4.24 -1.80 21.22
CA ALA A 317 3.34 -0.66 21.39
C ALA A 317 2.43 -0.55 20.16
N PRO A 318 1.15 -0.17 20.32
CA PRO A 318 0.26 0.10 19.21
C PRO A 318 0.81 1.19 18.28
N LEU A 319 0.39 1.18 17.01
CA LEU A 319 0.74 2.23 16.07
C LEU A 319 0.09 3.54 16.49
N ASP A 320 0.91 4.54 16.78
CA ASP A 320 0.45 5.91 17.00
C ASP A 320 0.61 6.71 15.70
N ALA A 321 -0.49 6.88 14.98
CA ALA A 321 -0.50 7.63 13.72
C ALA A 321 -0.09 9.12 13.92
N SER A 322 -0.34 9.69 15.10
CA SER A 322 0.02 11.09 15.38
C SER A 322 1.53 11.30 15.51
N SER A 323 2.28 10.24 15.79
CA SER A 323 3.76 10.29 15.88
C SER A 323 4.43 10.64 14.54
N PHE A 324 3.72 10.51 13.43
CA PHE A 324 4.19 10.87 12.09
C PHE A 324 3.78 12.28 11.66
N ASP A 325 2.93 12.95 12.43
CA ASP A 325 2.50 14.31 12.14
C ASP A 325 3.63 15.31 12.47
N VAL A 326 4.12 15.97 11.42
CA VAL A 326 5.15 16.98 11.50
C VAL A 326 4.51 18.35 11.32
N ALA A 327 4.62 19.20 12.33
CA ALA A 327 4.12 20.57 12.22
C ALA A 327 5.09 21.46 11.41
N PRO A 328 4.59 22.19 10.41
CA PRO A 328 5.41 23.13 9.67
C PRO A 328 5.85 24.32 10.55
N ALA A 329 7.05 24.83 10.31
CA ALA A 329 7.50 26.08 10.91
C ALA A 329 6.68 27.28 10.39
N ASP A 330 6.71 28.38 11.12
CA ASP A 330 6.08 29.63 10.68
C ASP A 330 6.70 30.11 9.36
N GLY A 331 5.84 30.50 8.42
CA GLY A 331 6.28 30.95 7.09
C GLY A 331 6.59 29.84 6.09
N ALA A 332 6.48 28.56 6.46
CA ALA A 332 6.71 27.46 5.53
C ALA A 332 5.71 27.47 4.35
N LEU A 333 6.22 27.15 3.16
CA LEU A 333 5.40 26.90 1.98
C LEU A 333 4.54 25.66 2.23
N ARG A 334 3.22 25.77 2.07
CA ARG A 334 2.27 24.67 2.26
C ARG A 334 1.75 24.14 0.94
N THR A 335 1.70 22.81 0.82
CA THR A 335 1.18 22.08 -0.35
C THR A 335 0.31 20.92 0.11
N PRO A 336 -0.54 20.33 -0.73
CA PRO A 336 -1.28 19.13 -0.36
C PRO A 336 -0.35 17.95 -0.05
N PRO A 337 -0.44 17.31 1.14
CA PRO A 337 0.39 16.15 1.45
C PRO A 337 -0.10 14.88 0.73
N LEU A 338 0.81 14.00 0.38
CA LEU A 338 0.54 12.64 -0.07
C LEU A 338 0.57 11.70 1.14
N ARG A 339 -0.60 11.47 1.72
CA ARG A 339 -0.74 10.63 2.91
C ARG A 339 -0.62 9.15 2.56
N ALA A 340 0.20 8.43 3.29
CA ALA A 340 0.29 6.98 3.19
C ALA A 340 -1.04 6.32 3.59
N ARG A 341 -1.43 5.29 2.84
CA ARG A 341 -2.67 4.51 3.04
C ARG A 341 -2.37 3.03 2.84
N ARG A 342 -3.02 2.18 3.61
CA ARG A 342 -3.02 0.75 3.36
C ARG A 342 -4.31 0.37 2.63
N LEU A 343 -4.18 -0.58 1.72
CA LEU A 343 -5.31 -0.98 0.86
C LEU A 343 -6.45 -1.61 1.66
N ALA A 344 -6.13 -2.26 2.79
CA ALA A 344 -7.10 -2.93 3.66
C ALA A 344 -7.86 -1.99 4.61
N GLU A 345 -7.39 -0.75 4.84
CA GLU A 345 -7.93 0.17 5.85
C GLU A 345 -9.46 0.31 5.85
N PRO A 346 -10.16 0.43 4.70
CA PRO A 346 -11.60 0.56 4.72
C PRO A 346 -12.32 -0.63 5.36
N PHE A 347 -11.92 -1.85 5.01
CA PHE A 347 -12.50 -3.08 5.56
C PHE A 347 -12.09 -3.30 7.00
N GLU A 348 -10.84 -2.98 7.35
CA GLU A 348 -10.34 -3.02 8.73
C GLU A 348 -11.15 -2.11 9.64
N GLY A 349 -11.52 -0.90 9.17
CA GLY A 349 -12.35 0.02 9.94
C GLY A 349 -13.76 -0.52 10.23
N LEU A 350 -14.37 -1.27 9.31
CA LEU A 350 -15.63 -1.97 9.59
C LEU A 350 -15.45 -3.08 10.63
N ARG A 351 -14.35 -3.84 10.52
CA ARG A 351 -14.01 -4.89 11.48
C ARG A 351 -13.71 -4.34 12.88
N ASP A 352 -13.04 -3.19 12.98
CA ASP A 352 -12.79 -2.51 14.25
C ASP A 352 -14.11 -2.15 14.95
N ARG A 353 -15.08 -1.58 14.22
CA ARG A 353 -16.42 -1.30 14.76
C ARG A 353 -17.15 -2.55 15.24
N SER A 354 -16.96 -3.68 14.55
CA SER A 354 -17.52 -4.97 14.98
C SER A 354 -16.86 -5.49 16.26
N ASP A 355 -15.55 -5.34 16.41
CA ASP A 355 -14.81 -5.70 17.61
C ASP A 355 -15.22 -4.82 18.80
N GLU A 356 -15.42 -3.52 18.57
CA GLU A 356 -15.94 -2.58 19.57
C GLU A 356 -17.34 -3.00 20.06
N ALA A 357 -18.24 -3.38 19.14
CA ALA A 357 -19.57 -3.85 19.49
C ALA A 357 -19.52 -5.14 20.35
N LEU A 358 -18.65 -6.07 20.01
CA LEU A 358 -18.41 -7.28 20.78
C LEU A 358 -17.88 -6.95 22.18
N ALA A 359 -16.89 -6.07 22.28
CA ALA A 359 -16.26 -5.68 23.54
C ALA A 359 -17.20 -4.91 24.47
N ALA A 360 -18.18 -4.17 23.95
CA ALA A 360 -19.19 -3.46 24.73
C ALA A 360 -20.21 -4.38 25.44
N GLY A 361 -19.99 -5.68 25.43
CA GLY A 361 -20.82 -6.67 26.13
C GLY A 361 -21.96 -7.22 25.29
N GLY A 362 -21.90 -6.99 23.99
CA GLY A 362 -22.86 -7.51 23.04
C GLY A 362 -22.38 -8.74 22.29
N ALA A 363 -22.86 -8.82 21.10
CA ALA A 363 -22.41 -9.74 20.08
C ALA A 363 -21.96 -8.91 18.87
N ARG A 364 -21.22 -9.51 17.96
CA ARG A 364 -21.00 -8.92 16.65
C ARG A 364 -22.33 -8.71 15.94
N PRO A 365 -22.45 -7.73 15.02
CA PRO A 365 -23.56 -7.71 14.07
C PRO A 365 -23.66 -9.05 13.35
N ARG A 366 -24.89 -9.55 13.13
CA ARG A 366 -25.11 -10.89 12.59
C ARG A 366 -25.94 -10.89 11.33
N VAL A 367 -25.63 -11.81 10.41
CA VAL A 367 -26.47 -12.17 9.28
C VAL A 367 -26.81 -13.64 9.31
N PHE A 368 -28.10 -13.97 9.22
CA PHE A 368 -28.59 -15.32 9.09
C PHE A 368 -28.52 -15.76 7.61
N LEU A 369 -27.78 -16.81 7.32
CA LEU A 369 -27.71 -17.39 5.97
C LEU A 369 -28.86 -18.38 5.80
N ALA A 370 -29.91 -17.93 5.14
CA ALA A 370 -31.10 -18.72 4.83
C ALA A 370 -30.82 -19.65 3.64
N ASN A 371 -30.38 -20.85 3.95
CA ASN A 371 -29.99 -21.87 2.97
C ASN A 371 -31.22 -22.58 2.42
N LEU A 372 -31.48 -22.45 1.10
CA LEU A 372 -32.64 -23.05 0.45
C LEU A 372 -32.21 -24.26 -0.35
N GLY A 373 -32.98 -25.39 -0.20
CA GLY A 373 -32.74 -26.63 -0.92
C GLY A 373 -31.64 -27.49 -0.32
N SER A 374 -31.01 -28.34 -1.11
CA SER A 374 -29.95 -29.24 -0.63
C SER A 374 -28.62 -28.55 -0.41
N VAL A 375 -27.74 -29.17 0.36
CA VAL A 375 -26.35 -28.70 0.61
C VAL A 375 -25.65 -28.37 -0.70
N ALA A 376 -25.76 -29.21 -1.72
CA ALA A 376 -25.15 -28.96 -3.03
C ALA A 376 -25.70 -27.70 -3.74
N ALA A 377 -26.96 -27.33 -3.49
CA ALA A 377 -27.58 -26.16 -4.11
C ALA A 377 -27.15 -24.85 -3.47
N PHE A 378 -26.93 -24.77 -2.16
CA PHE A 378 -26.67 -23.52 -1.46
C PHE A 378 -25.20 -23.27 -1.11
N THR A 379 -24.34 -24.31 -0.94
CA THR A 379 -23.00 -24.18 -0.36
C THR A 379 -22.15 -23.10 -1.03
N THR A 380 -22.13 -23.02 -2.36
CA THR A 380 -21.32 -22.03 -3.08
C THR A 380 -21.72 -20.61 -2.73
N ARG A 381 -23.04 -20.32 -2.70
CA ARG A 381 -23.53 -18.98 -2.39
C ARG A 381 -23.54 -18.66 -0.91
N ALA A 382 -23.73 -19.67 -0.06
CA ALA A 382 -23.58 -19.50 1.38
C ALA A 382 -22.14 -19.15 1.77
N ASN A 383 -21.14 -19.83 1.20
CA ASN A 383 -19.74 -19.51 1.39
C ASN A 383 -19.37 -18.12 0.83
N PHE A 384 -19.93 -17.76 -0.33
CA PHE A 384 -19.77 -16.41 -0.87
C PHE A 384 -20.36 -15.36 0.08
N ALA A 385 -21.59 -15.55 0.56
CA ALA A 385 -22.26 -14.63 1.47
C ALA A 385 -21.51 -14.53 2.81
N LYS A 386 -21.05 -15.66 3.38
CA LYS A 386 -20.19 -15.66 4.56
C LYS A 386 -18.96 -14.79 4.36
N ASN A 387 -18.18 -15.07 3.31
CA ASN A 387 -16.97 -14.30 2.99
C ASN A 387 -17.29 -12.80 2.79
N PHE A 388 -18.40 -12.50 2.13
CA PHE A 388 -18.85 -11.13 1.88
C PHE A 388 -19.15 -10.39 3.20
N PHE A 389 -20.00 -10.92 4.08
CA PHE A 389 -20.41 -10.25 5.30
C PHE A 389 -19.32 -10.20 6.35
N GLU A 390 -18.54 -11.27 6.50
CA GLU A 390 -17.43 -11.33 7.46
C GLU A 390 -16.28 -10.39 7.11
N ALA A 391 -16.10 -10.03 5.83
CA ALA A 391 -15.17 -8.97 5.44
C ALA A 391 -15.52 -7.62 6.07
N GLY A 392 -16.80 -7.37 6.32
CA GLY A 392 -17.30 -6.19 7.06
C GLY A 392 -17.46 -6.42 8.57
N GLY A 393 -17.00 -7.55 9.10
CA GLY A 393 -17.15 -7.87 10.52
C GLY A 393 -18.57 -8.32 10.94
N ILE A 394 -19.43 -8.67 10.00
CA ILE A 394 -20.78 -9.16 10.25
C ILE A 394 -20.73 -10.70 10.31
N GLU A 395 -20.95 -11.26 11.51
CA GLU A 395 -20.88 -12.69 11.77
C GLU A 395 -21.98 -13.46 11.01
N ALA A 396 -21.56 -14.45 10.22
CA ALA A 396 -22.49 -15.27 9.43
C ALA A 396 -22.95 -16.49 10.24
N ILE A 397 -24.26 -16.58 10.48
CA ILE A 397 -24.91 -17.71 11.15
C ILE A 397 -25.58 -18.58 10.11
N PHE A 398 -25.15 -19.83 9.97
CA PHE A 398 -25.71 -20.76 9.02
C PHE A 398 -27.06 -21.31 9.50
N GLY A 399 -28.09 -21.17 8.67
CA GLY A 399 -29.36 -21.86 8.84
C GLY A 399 -29.22 -23.35 8.56
N GLU A 400 -29.91 -24.19 9.36
CA GLU A 400 -29.96 -25.62 9.13
C GLU A 400 -30.84 -25.96 7.91
N GLU A 401 -30.53 -27.08 7.27
CA GLU A 401 -31.35 -27.61 6.15
C GLU A 401 -32.76 -27.95 6.63
N ASN A 402 -33.78 -27.48 5.89
CA ASN A 402 -35.20 -27.71 6.19
C ASN A 402 -35.73 -27.17 7.54
N ALA A 403 -35.03 -26.30 8.22
CA ALA A 403 -35.57 -25.58 9.38
C ALA A 403 -36.68 -24.60 8.95
N ALA A 404 -37.63 -24.33 9.85
CA ALA A 404 -38.59 -23.24 9.67
C ALA A 404 -37.82 -21.91 9.66
N LEU A 405 -37.75 -21.23 8.51
CA LEU A 405 -36.86 -20.10 8.29
C LEU A 405 -37.07 -18.95 9.29
N ALA A 406 -38.34 -18.59 9.54
CA ALA A 406 -38.66 -17.50 10.46
C ALA A 406 -38.25 -17.81 11.92
N GLU A 407 -38.41 -19.07 12.36
CA GLU A 407 -38.02 -19.48 13.71
C GLU A 407 -36.50 -19.52 13.85
N ALA A 408 -35.80 -20.13 12.88
CA ALA A 408 -34.34 -20.21 12.87
C ALA A 408 -33.72 -18.79 12.79
N PHE A 409 -34.30 -17.90 12.00
CA PHE A 409 -33.87 -16.48 11.94
C PHE A 409 -34.01 -15.81 13.31
N ARG A 410 -35.19 -15.92 13.97
CA ARG A 410 -35.38 -15.31 15.31
C ARG A 410 -34.43 -15.89 16.35
N ALA A 411 -34.19 -17.21 16.31
CA ALA A 411 -33.27 -17.91 17.23
C ALA A 411 -31.81 -17.47 17.01
N SER A 412 -31.41 -17.06 15.80
CA SER A 412 -30.05 -16.60 15.51
C SER A 412 -29.70 -15.27 16.13
N GLY A 413 -30.70 -14.47 16.54
CA GLY A 413 -30.53 -13.10 17.04
C GLY A 413 -30.02 -12.11 15.97
N ALA A 414 -30.03 -12.50 14.70
CA ALA A 414 -29.66 -11.63 13.59
C ALA A 414 -30.76 -10.63 13.25
N LYS A 415 -30.39 -9.44 12.72
CA LYS A 415 -31.32 -8.49 12.09
C LYS A 415 -31.30 -8.59 10.56
N LEU A 416 -30.26 -9.20 10.02
CA LEU A 416 -30.06 -9.42 8.58
C LEU A 416 -30.30 -10.87 8.24
N ALA A 417 -30.87 -11.15 7.08
CA ALA A 417 -30.94 -12.47 6.50
C ALA A 417 -30.44 -12.45 5.04
N CYS A 418 -29.74 -13.49 4.61
CA CYS A 418 -29.29 -13.63 3.22
C CYS A 418 -29.75 -14.97 2.65
N LEU A 419 -30.56 -14.91 1.61
CA LEU A 419 -30.98 -16.09 0.86
C LEU A 419 -29.79 -16.64 0.08
N CYS A 420 -29.53 -17.95 0.23
CA CYS A 420 -28.41 -18.65 -0.40
C CYS A 420 -28.93 -19.93 -1.09
N SER A 421 -28.87 -19.98 -2.43
CA SER A 421 -29.17 -21.17 -3.21
C SER A 421 -28.74 -21.02 -4.68
N SER A 422 -29.05 -22.06 -5.51
CA SER A 422 -28.93 -22.03 -6.96
C SER A 422 -30.06 -21.21 -7.60
N ASP A 423 -29.85 -20.74 -8.85
CA ASP A 423 -30.88 -20.00 -9.60
C ASP A 423 -32.16 -20.78 -9.78
N ALA A 424 -32.07 -22.10 -9.98
CA ALA A 424 -33.22 -22.98 -10.12
C ALA A 424 -34.10 -23.00 -8.88
N ILE A 425 -33.48 -23.12 -7.69
CA ILE A 425 -34.21 -23.10 -6.41
C ILE A 425 -34.74 -21.68 -6.12
N TYR A 426 -34.00 -20.62 -6.48
CA TYR A 426 -34.51 -19.25 -6.34
C TYR A 426 -35.80 -19.03 -7.16
N ALA A 427 -35.87 -19.56 -8.38
CA ALA A 427 -37.07 -19.43 -9.19
C ALA A 427 -38.31 -20.06 -8.53
N GLU A 428 -38.13 -21.08 -7.69
CA GLU A 428 -39.23 -21.80 -7.03
C GLU A 428 -39.54 -21.25 -5.62
N LYS A 429 -38.52 -20.85 -4.84
CA LYS A 429 -38.66 -20.67 -3.40
C LYS A 429 -38.26 -19.27 -2.90
N ALA A 430 -37.54 -18.48 -3.67
CA ALA A 430 -36.94 -17.22 -3.14
C ALA A 430 -38.00 -16.19 -2.74
N GLU A 431 -39.09 -16.05 -3.50
CA GLU A 431 -40.14 -15.04 -3.20
C GLU A 431 -40.83 -15.38 -1.86
N GLN A 432 -41.22 -16.67 -1.67
CA GLN A 432 -41.84 -17.08 -0.41
C GLN A 432 -40.89 -16.94 0.78
N ALA A 433 -39.64 -17.39 0.62
CA ALA A 433 -38.63 -17.28 1.69
C ALA A 433 -38.30 -15.82 2.06
N ALA A 434 -38.22 -14.93 1.05
CA ALA A 434 -38.01 -13.50 1.27
C ALA A 434 -39.15 -12.88 2.07
N HIS A 435 -40.39 -13.20 1.69
CA HIS A 435 -41.59 -12.70 2.36
C HIS A 435 -41.66 -13.17 3.82
N GLU A 436 -41.45 -14.47 4.08
CA GLU A 436 -41.41 -15.05 5.41
C GLU A 436 -40.36 -14.42 6.32
N LEU A 437 -39.14 -14.18 5.81
CA LEU A 437 -38.08 -13.53 6.57
C LEU A 437 -38.36 -12.04 6.80
N ALA A 438 -38.92 -11.33 5.79
CA ALA A 438 -39.28 -9.93 5.94
C ALA A 438 -40.40 -9.74 6.98
N GLU A 439 -41.43 -10.62 6.99
CA GLU A 439 -42.48 -10.63 8.04
C GLU A 439 -41.90 -10.97 9.43
N ALA A 440 -40.83 -11.77 9.49
CA ALA A 440 -40.12 -12.05 10.73
C ALA A 440 -39.24 -10.86 11.20
N GLY A 441 -39.18 -9.76 10.44
CA GLY A 441 -38.45 -8.54 10.76
C GLY A 441 -37.03 -8.48 10.22
N ALA A 442 -36.65 -9.40 9.32
CA ALA A 442 -35.34 -9.40 8.70
C ALA A 442 -35.19 -8.32 7.62
N ARG A 443 -34.03 -7.65 7.55
CA ARG A 443 -33.59 -7.01 6.31
C ARG A 443 -32.99 -8.08 5.39
N VAL A 444 -33.70 -8.36 4.30
CA VAL A 444 -33.39 -9.53 3.46
C VAL A 444 -32.44 -9.16 2.33
N TYR A 445 -31.36 -9.93 2.21
CA TYR A 445 -30.40 -9.93 1.11
C TYR A 445 -30.58 -11.22 0.29
N LEU A 446 -30.12 -11.21 -0.96
CA LEU A 446 -30.06 -12.39 -1.80
C LEU A 446 -28.68 -12.51 -2.44
N ALA A 447 -28.03 -13.66 -2.25
CA ALA A 447 -26.72 -13.95 -2.85
C ALA A 447 -26.89 -14.41 -4.33
N GLY A 448 -26.80 -13.46 -5.25
CA GLY A 448 -26.93 -13.66 -6.68
C GLY A 448 -27.36 -12.40 -7.42
N ARG A 449 -27.22 -12.42 -8.73
CA ARG A 449 -27.74 -11.34 -9.58
C ARG A 449 -29.25 -11.46 -9.71
N PRO A 450 -30.01 -10.36 -9.61
CA PRO A 450 -31.48 -10.43 -9.63
C PRO A 450 -32.07 -10.87 -10.97
N GLY A 451 -31.43 -10.53 -12.09
CA GLY A 451 -31.93 -10.82 -13.43
C GLY A 451 -33.37 -10.27 -13.65
N GLU A 452 -34.17 -11.00 -14.39
CA GLU A 452 -35.59 -10.65 -14.68
C GLU A 452 -36.49 -10.74 -13.44
N ALA A 453 -36.06 -11.43 -12.39
CA ALA A 453 -36.85 -11.62 -11.17
C ALA A 453 -36.74 -10.42 -10.19
N GLU A 454 -35.92 -9.42 -10.48
CA GLU A 454 -35.64 -8.31 -9.53
C GLU A 454 -36.90 -7.67 -8.96
N ALA A 455 -37.84 -7.27 -9.82
CA ALA A 455 -39.05 -6.59 -9.38
C ALA A 455 -39.92 -7.45 -8.44
N ARG A 456 -40.04 -8.76 -8.73
CA ARG A 456 -40.80 -9.70 -7.91
C ARG A 456 -40.11 -9.98 -6.58
N LEU A 457 -38.79 -10.17 -6.58
CA LEU A 457 -38.01 -10.39 -5.37
C LEU A 457 -38.01 -9.18 -4.46
N ARG A 458 -37.91 -7.97 -5.01
CA ARG A 458 -38.04 -6.73 -4.23
C ARG A 458 -39.43 -6.57 -3.62
N ALA A 459 -40.48 -6.89 -4.38
CA ALA A 459 -41.87 -6.89 -3.87
C ALA A 459 -42.07 -7.93 -2.75
N ALA A 460 -41.34 -9.04 -2.79
CA ALA A 460 -41.34 -10.08 -1.75
C ALA A 460 -40.51 -9.71 -0.51
N GLY A 461 -39.78 -8.56 -0.51
CA GLY A 461 -39.07 -8.08 0.65
C GLY A 461 -37.54 -8.11 0.53
N VAL A 462 -36.95 -8.54 -0.61
CA VAL A 462 -35.51 -8.46 -0.82
C VAL A 462 -35.07 -7.01 -0.92
N ALA A 463 -34.32 -6.53 0.08
CA ALA A 463 -33.82 -5.18 0.14
C ALA A 463 -32.61 -4.99 -0.82
N GLU A 464 -31.74 -5.97 -0.92
CA GLU A 464 -30.49 -5.84 -1.69
C GLU A 464 -29.97 -7.20 -2.21
N PHE A 465 -29.24 -7.15 -3.33
CA PHE A 465 -28.59 -8.31 -3.95
C PHE A 465 -27.08 -8.21 -3.79
N ILE A 466 -26.44 -9.31 -3.41
CA ILE A 466 -24.98 -9.39 -3.30
C ILE A 466 -24.41 -10.34 -4.34
N PHE A 467 -23.47 -9.87 -5.16
CA PHE A 467 -22.84 -10.64 -6.21
C PHE A 467 -21.45 -10.10 -6.55
N ALA A 468 -20.62 -10.89 -7.21
CA ALA A 468 -19.28 -10.46 -7.64
C ALA A 468 -19.35 -9.24 -8.57
N GLY A 469 -18.71 -8.14 -8.18
CA GLY A 469 -18.69 -6.86 -8.89
C GLY A 469 -19.59 -5.78 -8.32
N ASN A 470 -20.41 -6.07 -7.27
CA ASN A 470 -21.03 -5.04 -6.45
C ASN A 470 -19.96 -4.12 -5.83
N ASP A 471 -20.37 -2.94 -5.43
CA ASP A 471 -19.61 -2.16 -4.47
C ASP A 471 -19.78 -2.81 -3.08
N MET A 472 -18.91 -3.79 -2.80
CA MET A 472 -18.95 -4.60 -1.59
C MET A 472 -18.83 -3.74 -0.34
N PHE A 473 -17.96 -2.74 -0.37
CA PHE A 473 -17.72 -1.89 0.79
C PHE A 473 -18.96 -1.05 1.14
N ASP A 474 -19.58 -0.43 0.15
CA ASP A 474 -20.79 0.37 0.33
C ASP A 474 -21.99 -0.48 0.83
N VAL A 475 -22.16 -1.69 0.28
CA VAL A 475 -23.18 -2.66 0.77
C VAL A 475 -22.92 -3.03 2.23
N LEU A 476 -21.66 -3.32 2.57
CA LEU A 476 -21.28 -3.69 3.94
C LEU A 476 -21.50 -2.56 4.96
N GLN A 477 -21.23 -1.32 4.58
CA GLN A 477 -21.52 -0.17 5.44
C GLN A 477 -23.02 -0.10 5.79
N ARG A 478 -23.89 -0.18 4.77
CA ARG A 478 -25.35 -0.17 4.98
C ARG A 478 -25.85 -1.40 5.75
N ALA A 479 -25.24 -2.56 5.49
CA ALA A 479 -25.56 -3.78 6.23
C ALA A 479 -25.17 -3.67 7.70
N PHE A 480 -23.99 -3.13 7.99
CA PHE A 480 -23.51 -2.92 9.35
C PHE A 480 -24.45 -1.97 10.13
N GLU A 481 -24.84 -0.83 9.54
CA GLU A 481 -25.79 0.13 10.14
C GLU A 481 -27.17 -0.51 10.41
N ALA A 482 -27.64 -1.39 9.53
CA ALA A 482 -28.91 -2.07 9.69
C ALA A 482 -28.85 -3.21 10.73
N ALA A 483 -27.66 -3.74 11.02
CA ALA A 483 -27.47 -4.83 11.97
C ALA A 483 -27.23 -4.34 13.41
N THR A 484 -26.77 -3.11 13.58
CA THR A 484 -26.58 -2.44 14.89
C THR A 484 -27.82 -1.69 15.32
#